data_2a689c8d3a8da274e5304d16d7e4296a
#
_entry.id   2a689c8d3a8da274e5304d16d7e4296a
#
_cell.length_a   1.000
_cell.length_b   1.000
_cell.length_c   1.000
_cell.angle_alpha   90.00
_cell.angle_beta   90.00
_cell.angle_gamma   90.00
#
_symmetry.space_group_name_H-M   'P 1'
#
loop_
_entity.id
_entity.type
_entity.pdbx_description
1 polymer ?
#
loop_
_entity_poly.entity_id
_entity_poly.type
_entity_poly.pdbx_seq_one_letter_code
_entity_poly.pdbx_strand_id
1 'polypeptide(L)'
;MATNTEKIVVQVVVKGEKDLQRVGKSADKSTKSFGKMAAGVAAAAAAFATINRVVGSAIKSFRDFEFQMAKVKAITGASNIDFKKLSNTAQQLGRSTFFTAQQVAELQTNYGKLGFTTQEILDAQEATLMLATATDSDLARAAIVAGSAVRGFGLDASE
;
A
#
# COMPACT_ATOMS: atom_id res chain seq x y z
N MET A 1 31.55 2.46 -18.56
CA MET A 1 32.49 1.57 -17.85
C MET A 1 31.95 0.15 -17.99
N ALA A 2 32.66 -0.69 -18.73
CA ALA A 2 32.22 -2.06 -19.02
C ALA A 2 32.55 -2.95 -17.82
N THR A 3 31.55 -3.61 -17.26
CA THR A 3 31.72 -4.65 -16.26
C THR A 3 32.30 -5.89 -16.93
N ASN A 4 33.54 -6.20 -16.60
CA ASN A 4 34.20 -7.45 -17.01
C ASN A 4 33.48 -8.63 -16.35
N THR A 5 32.66 -9.32 -17.13
CA THR A 5 32.18 -10.64 -16.75
C THR A 5 33.34 -11.61 -17.03
N GLU A 6 34.12 -11.95 -16.03
CA GLU A 6 35.13 -13.00 -16.14
C GLU A 6 34.45 -14.34 -16.42
N LYS A 7 34.54 -14.80 -17.65
CA LYS A 7 34.23 -16.17 -18.00
C LYS A 7 35.25 -17.09 -17.33
N ILE A 8 34.86 -17.72 -16.24
CA ILE A 8 35.64 -18.81 -15.65
C ILE A 8 35.55 -20.00 -16.62
N VAL A 9 36.53 -20.13 -17.48
CA VAL A 9 36.68 -21.31 -18.33
C VAL A 9 37.40 -22.37 -17.50
N VAL A 10 36.63 -23.33 -17.01
CA VAL A 10 37.21 -24.52 -16.34
C VAL A 10 37.75 -25.45 -17.44
N GLN A 11 39.04 -25.41 -17.65
CA GLN A 11 39.74 -26.31 -18.58
C GLN A 11 40.01 -27.63 -17.87
N VAL A 12 39.19 -28.64 -18.16
CA VAL A 12 39.39 -30.02 -17.64
C VAL A 12 40.33 -30.75 -18.57
N VAL A 13 41.56 -30.95 -18.10
CA VAL A 13 42.54 -31.83 -18.80
C VAL A 13 42.34 -33.26 -18.32
N VAL A 14 41.74 -34.10 -19.16
CA VAL A 14 41.50 -35.53 -18.85
C VAL A 14 42.68 -36.35 -19.30
N LYS A 15 43.38 -37.03 -18.39
CA LYS A 15 44.39 -38.04 -18.66
C LYS A 15 43.85 -39.42 -18.35
N GLY A 16 43.38 -40.16 -19.40
CA GLY A 16 43.07 -41.57 -19.32
C GLY A 16 41.64 -41.97 -18.97
N GLU A 17 41.23 -43.19 -19.36
CA GLU A 17 39.85 -43.70 -19.19
C GLU A 17 39.35 -43.80 -17.77
N LYS A 18 40.22 -44.02 -16.79
CA LYS A 18 39.87 -44.07 -15.36
C LYS A 18 39.46 -42.70 -14.78
N ASP A 19 39.96 -41.63 -15.35
CA ASP A 19 39.63 -40.30 -14.94
C ASP A 19 38.27 -39.83 -15.52
N LEU A 20 37.89 -40.35 -16.70
CA LEU A 20 36.58 -40.10 -17.31
C LEU A 20 35.43 -40.62 -16.44
N GLN A 21 35.56 -41.81 -15.81
CA GLN A 21 34.54 -42.32 -14.91
C GLN A 21 34.45 -41.53 -13.59
N ARG A 22 35.58 -41.01 -13.13
CA ARG A 22 35.58 -40.10 -11.95
C ARG A 22 34.94 -38.75 -12.29
N VAL A 23 35.21 -38.23 -13.46
CA VAL A 23 34.63 -36.98 -13.95
C VAL A 23 33.11 -37.12 -14.11
N GLY A 24 32.62 -38.24 -14.69
CA GLY A 24 31.18 -38.50 -14.79
C GLY A 24 30.47 -38.51 -13.43
N LYS A 25 31.01 -39.20 -12.43
CA LYS A 25 30.44 -39.22 -11.07
C LYS A 25 30.55 -37.87 -10.34
N SER A 26 31.60 -37.10 -10.66
CA SER A 26 31.74 -35.73 -10.12
C SER A 26 30.83 -34.75 -10.83
N ALA A 27 30.58 -34.90 -12.14
CA ALA A 27 29.66 -34.11 -12.92
C ALA A 27 28.20 -34.29 -12.40
N ASP A 28 27.79 -35.56 -12.15
CA ASP A 28 26.45 -35.85 -11.61
C ASP A 28 26.23 -35.23 -10.22
N LYS A 29 27.23 -35.27 -9.36
CA LYS A 29 27.15 -34.57 -8.03
C LYS A 29 27.16 -33.06 -8.20
N SER A 30 27.94 -32.54 -9.13
CA SER A 30 28.03 -31.12 -9.44
C SER A 30 26.71 -30.62 -10.03
N THR A 31 26.10 -31.35 -10.98
CA THR A 31 24.82 -30.99 -11.61
C THR A 31 23.69 -30.98 -10.59
N LYS A 32 23.65 -31.95 -9.66
CA LYS A 32 22.68 -31.95 -8.54
C LYS A 32 22.91 -30.78 -7.57
N SER A 33 24.16 -30.40 -7.33
CA SER A 33 24.51 -29.27 -6.49
C SER A 33 24.16 -27.95 -7.16
N PHE A 34 24.44 -27.80 -8.47
CA PHE A 34 24.04 -26.64 -9.25
C PHE A 34 22.51 -26.51 -9.37
N GLY A 35 21.78 -27.62 -9.51
CA GLY A 35 20.32 -27.64 -9.49
C GLY A 35 19.74 -27.12 -8.18
N LYS A 36 20.33 -27.51 -7.05
CA LYS A 36 19.92 -27.00 -5.72
C LYS A 36 20.26 -25.51 -5.53
N MET A 37 21.42 -25.05 -6.02
CA MET A 37 21.80 -23.65 -6.02
C MET A 37 20.88 -22.82 -6.92
N ALA A 38 20.58 -23.30 -8.12
CA ALA A 38 19.67 -22.61 -9.03
C ALA A 38 18.26 -22.48 -8.45
N ALA A 39 17.76 -23.53 -7.77
CA ALA A 39 16.49 -23.48 -7.06
C ALA A 39 16.52 -22.47 -5.89
N GLY A 40 17.62 -22.40 -5.16
CA GLY A 40 17.82 -21.43 -4.08
C GLY A 40 17.85 -19.98 -4.59
N VAL A 41 18.54 -19.74 -5.70
CA VAL A 41 18.60 -18.40 -6.35
C VAL A 41 17.24 -18.00 -6.91
N ALA A 42 16.49 -18.93 -7.52
CA ALA A 42 15.13 -18.67 -8.00
C ALA A 42 14.18 -18.35 -6.84
N ALA A 43 14.27 -19.06 -5.71
CA ALA A 43 13.47 -18.77 -4.52
C ALA A 43 13.82 -17.40 -3.91
N ALA A 44 15.10 -17.03 -3.86
CA ALA A 44 15.53 -15.71 -3.41
C ALA A 44 15.01 -14.61 -4.35
N ALA A 45 15.12 -14.79 -5.67
CA ALA A 45 14.60 -13.83 -6.64
C ALA A 45 13.07 -13.64 -6.53
N ALA A 46 12.32 -14.72 -6.30
CA ALA A 46 10.88 -14.66 -6.05
C ALA A 46 10.55 -13.89 -4.75
N ALA A 47 11.33 -14.11 -3.68
CA ALA A 47 11.18 -13.37 -2.42
C ALA A 47 11.45 -11.88 -2.61
N PHE A 48 12.51 -11.51 -3.32
CA PHE A 48 12.80 -10.11 -3.64
C PHE A 48 11.72 -9.46 -4.50
N ALA A 49 11.16 -10.18 -5.50
CA ALA A 49 10.06 -9.68 -6.31
C ALA A 49 8.80 -9.42 -5.47
N THR A 50 8.52 -10.27 -4.49
CA THR A 50 7.40 -10.10 -3.55
C THR A 50 7.61 -8.88 -2.65
N ILE A 51 8.81 -8.71 -2.08
CA ILE A 51 9.16 -7.56 -1.25
C ILE A 51 9.01 -6.27 -2.05
N ASN A 52 9.55 -6.21 -3.27
CA ASN A 52 9.44 -5.02 -4.12
C ASN A 52 7.99 -4.69 -4.47
N ARG A 53 7.13 -5.69 -4.68
CA ARG A 53 5.69 -5.47 -4.92
C ARG A 53 5.01 -4.89 -3.69
N VAL A 54 5.26 -5.45 -2.50
CA VAL A 54 4.66 -4.97 -1.24
C VAL A 54 5.13 -3.56 -0.92
N VAL A 55 6.43 -3.29 -1.03
CA VAL A 55 6.99 -1.94 -0.81
C VAL A 55 6.43 -0.95 -1.84
N GLY A 56 6.36 -1.34 -3.11
CA GLY A 56 5.79 -0.50 -4.17
C GLY A 56 4.32 -0.14 -3.94
N SER A 57 3.50 -1.10 -3.49
CA SER A 57 2.09 -0.86 -3.16
C SER A 57 1.94 0.05 -1.93
N ALA A 58 2.77 -0.14 -0.90
CA ALA A 58 2.75 0.71 0.29
C ALA A 58 3.13 2.18 -0.04
N ILE A 59 4.16 2.38 -0.86
CA ILE A 59 4.57 3.73 -1.32
C ILE A 59 3.45 4.38 -2.14
N LYS A 60 2.77 3.62 -3.01
CA LYS A 60 1.64 4.13 -3.79
C LYS A 60 0.50 4.55 -2.86
N SER A 61 0.07 3.69 -1.94
CA SER A 61 -1.01 4.00 -0.99
C SER A 61 -0.69 5.24 -0.14
N PHE A 62 0.56 5.39 0.28
CA PHE A 62 1.00 6.57 1.02
C PHE A 62 0.90 7.85 0.18
N ARG A 63 1.37 7.84 -1.06
CA ARG A 63 1.24 9.00 -1.96
C ARG A 63 -0.19 9.35 -2.27
N ASP A 64 -1.04 8.35 -2.50
CA ASP A 64 -2.45 8.55 -2.80
C ASP A 64 -3.16 9.18 -1.59
N PHE A 65 -2.83 8.74 -0.37
CA PHE A 65 -3.32 9.34 0.87
C PHE A 65 -2.84 10.79 1.04
N GLU A 66 -1.54 11.07 0.85
CA GLU A 66 -1.01 12.44 0.96
C GLU A 66 -1.65 13.38 -0.07
N PHE A 67 -1.82 12.91 -1.31
CA PHE A 67 -2.50 13.68 -2.34
C PHE A 67 -3.94 14.00 -1.95
N GLN A 68 -4.66 13.03 -1.39
CA GLN A 68 -6.04 13.25 -0.93
C GLN A 68 -6.09 14.21 0.26
N MET A 69 -5.15 14.10 1.20
CA MET A 69 -5.05 15.04 2.31
C MET A 69 -4.70 16.46 1.87
N ALA A 70 -3.88 16.63 0.83
CA ALA A 70 -3.64 17.95 0.23
C ALA A 70 -4.93 18.57 -0.32
N LYS A 71 -5.82 17.77 -0.93
CA LYS A 71 -7.15 18.23 -1.37
C LYS A 71 -8.01 18.63 -0.17
N VAL A 72 -8.03 17.83 0.90
CA VAL A 72 -8.74 18.18 2.13
C VAL A 72 -8.31 19.56 2.62
N LYS A 73 -7.00 19.79 2.74
CA LYS A 73 -6.44 21.07 3.17
C LYS A 73 -6.86 22.24 2.28
N ALA A 74 -6.78 22.03 0.95
CA ALA A 74 -7.13 23.07 -0.02
C ALA A 74 -8.63 23.44 0.02
N ILE A 75 -9.51 22.47 0.24
CA ILE A 75 -10.96 22.68 0.24
C ILE A 75 -11.45 23.24 1.57
N THR A 76 -10.95 22.72 2.69
CA THR A 76 -11.39 23.13 4.03
C THR A 76 -10.72 24.41 4.52
N GLY A 77 -9.59 24.81 3.93
CA GLY A 77 -8.77 25.91 4.43
C GLY A 77 -8.18 25.63 5.82
N ALA A 78 -8.12 24.36 6.24
CA ALA A 78 -7.70 23.95 7.57
C ALA A 78 -6.34 24.50 7.97
N SER A 79 -6.23 24.99 9.22
CA SER A 79 -4.96 25.35 9.82
C SER A 79 -4.01 24.14 9.87
N ASN A 80 -2.72 24.35 10.09
CA ASN A 80 -1.78 23.24 10.22
C ASN A 80 -2.12 22.30 11.40
N ILE A 81 -2.72 22.83 12.46
CA ILE A 81 -3.15 22.05 13.63
C ILE A 81 -4.36 21.19 13.25
N ASP A 82 -5.36 21.79 12.63
CA ASP A 82 -6.57 21.09 12.23
C ASP A 82 -6.32 20.08 11.11
N PHE A 83 -5.43 20.41 10.17
CA PHE A 83 -4.97 19.47 9.16
C PHE A 83 -4.33 18.20 9.78
N LYS A 84 -3.51 18.37 10.84
CA LYS A 84 -2.96 17.24 11.57
C LYS A 84 -4.05 16.39 12.23
N LYS A 85 -5.07 17.02 12.82
CA LYS A 85 -6.21 16.30 13.40
C LYS A 85 -6.93 15.49 12.34
N LEU A 86 -7.31 16.11 11.21
CA LEU A 86 -7.97 15.41 10.09
C LEU A 86 -7.13 14.23 9.58
N SER A 87 -5.83 14.43 9.37
CA SER A 87 -4.92 13.39 8.90
C SER A 87 -4.80 12.22 9.88
N ASN A 88 -4.64 12.53 11.17
CA ASN A 88 -4.54 11.49 12.21
C ASN A 88 -5.85 10.70 12.33
N THR A 89 -6.98 11.38 12.32
CA THR A 89 -8.29 10.71 12.41
C THR A 89 -8.56 9.87 11.17
N ALA A 90 -8.20 10.33 9.96
CA ALA A 90 -8.31 9.53 8.75
C ALA A 90 -7.48 8.25 8.83
N GLN A 91 -6.25 8.33 9.35
CA GLN A 91 -5.42 7.15 9.56
C GLN A 91 -5.96 6.22 10.65
N GLN A 92 -6.50 6.77 11.74
CA GLN A 92 -7.10 6.00 12.82
C GLN A 92 -8.33 5.24 12.33
N LEU A 93 -9.28 5.92 11.70
CA LEU A 93 -10.49 5.33 11.15
C LEU A 93 -10.16 4.32 10.03
N GLY A 94 -9.12 4.59 9.23
CA GLY A 94 -8.63 3.65 8.23
C GLY A 94 -8.03 2.36 8.81
N ARG A 95 -7.70 2.32 10.10
CA ARG A 95 -7.22 1.11 10.80
C ARG A 95 -8.34 0.41 11.57
N SER A 96 -9.35 1.15 12.02
CA SER A 96 -10.43 0.65 12.89
C SER A 96 -11.72 0.31 12.14
N THR A 97 -11.82 0.66 10.86
CA THR A 97 -13.00 0.42 10.03
C THR A 97 -12.66 -0.38 8.77
N PHE A 98 -13.67 -0.73 7.97
CA PHE A 98 -13.49 -1.39 6.67
C PHE A 98 -12.95 -0.47 5.57
N PHE A 99 -12.87 0.83 5.83
CA PHE A 99 -12.42 1.83 4.87
C PHE A 99 -10.92 2.10 5.02
N THR A 100 -10.27 2.44 3.91
CA THR A 100 -8.87 2.87 3.94
C THR A 100 -8.75 4.33 4.41
N ALA A 101 -7.59 4.71 4.93
CA ALA A 101 -7.31 6.10 5.29
C ALA A 101 -7.54 7.09 4.13
N GLN A 102 -7.25 6.66 2.89
CA GLN A 102 -7.52 7.43 1.68
C GLN A 102 -9.01 7.67 1.47
N GLN A 103 -9.85 6.63 1.65
CA GLN A 103 -11.30 6.75 1.54
C GLN A 103 -11.88 7.66 2.63
N VAL A 104 -11.35 7.60 3.86
CA VAL A 104 -11.75 8.54 4.91
C VAL A 104 -11.35 9.98 4.56
N ALA A 105 -10.15 10.19 4.00
CA ALA A 105 -9.74 11.52 3.52
C ALA A 105 -10.62 12.01 2.35
N GLU A 106 -11.12 11.10 1.51
CA GLU A 106 -12.09 11.44 0.47
C GLU A 106 -13.45 11.86 1.07
N LEU A 107 -13.92 11.17 2.10
CA LEU A 107 -15.09 11.57 2.89
C LEU A 107 -14.92 12.97 3.45
N GLN A 108 -13.78 13.29 4.09
CA GLN A 108 -13.46 14.62 4.59
C GLN A 108 -13.48 15.69 3.48
N THR A 109 -12.99 15.33 2.28
CA THR A 109 -13.05 16.18 1.10
C THR A 109 -14.51 16.50 0.72
N ASN A 110 -15.39 15.50 0.73
CA ASN A 110 -16.79 15.66 0.39
C ASN A 110 -17.50 16.56 1.40
N TYR A 111 -17.27 16.39 2.69
CA TYR A 111 -17.78 17.30 3.71
C TYR A 111 -17.25 18.73 3.56
N GLY A 112 -15.96 18.89 3.26
CA GLY A 112 -15.38 20.19 2.96
C GLY A 112 -16.08 20.90 1.79
N LYS A 113 -16.42 20.16 0.71
CA LYS A 113 -17.21 20.69 -0.43
C LYS A 113 -18.62 21.10 -0.02
N LEU A 114 -19.21 20.45 0.97
CA LEU A 114 -20.51 20.81 1.55
C LEU A 114 -20.42 22.00 2.53
N GLY A 115 -19.23 22.58 2.73
CA GLY A 115 -19.00 23.73 3.56
C GLY A 115 -18.92 23.40 5.05
N PHE A 116 -18.63 22.16 5.41
CA PHE A 116 -18.41 21.76 6.81
C PHE A 116 -17.07 22.31 7.32
N THR A 117 -17.06 22.80 8.53
CA THR A 117 -15.85 23.18 9.25
C THR A 117 -15.03 21.94 9.61
N THR A 118 -13.76 22.13 9.95
CA THR A 118 -12.90 21.01 10.39
C THR A 118 -13.48 20.25 11.57
N GLN A 119 -14.08 20.96 12.54
CA GLN A 119 -14.67 20.31 13.72
C GLN A 119 -15.90 19.49 13.32
N GLU A 120 -16.82 20.06 12.56
CA GLU A 120 -18.00 19.35 12.06
C GLU A 120 -17.63 18.10 11.24
N ILE A 121 -16.53 18.15 10.45
CA ILE A 121 -16.02 16.99 9.73
C ILE A 121 -15.53 15.90 10.69
N LEU A 122 -14.78 16.29 11.72
CA LEU A 122 -14.27 15.37 12.73
C LEU A 122 -15.41 14.68 13.49
N ASP A 123 -16.48 15.41 13.78
CA ASP A 123 -17.62 14.92 14.54
C ASP A 123 -18.52 13.99 13.70
N ALA A 124 -18.78 14.34 12.45
CA ALA A 124 -19.70 13.59 11.58
C ALA A 124 -19.09 12.34 10.90
N GLN A 125 -17.76 12.29 10.72
CA GLN A 125 -17.15 11.30 9.81
C GLN A 125 -17.33 9.86 10.29
N GLU A 126 -17.22 9.56 11.58
CA GLU A 126 -17.34 8.20 12.12
C GLU A 126 -18.76 7.65 11.94
N ALA A 127 -19.77 8.44 12.29
CA ALA A 127 -21.18 8.08 12.10
C ALA A 127 -21.49 7.84 10.60
N THR A 128 -20.89 8.64 9.71
CA THR A 128 -21.07 8.48 8.26
C THR A 128 -20.43 7.20 7.73
N LEU A 129 -19.26 6.80 8.25
CA LEU A 129 -18.65 5.51 7.90
C LEU A 129 -19.53 4.34 8.36
N MET A 130 -20.12 4.45 9.55
CA MET A 130 -21.07 3.46 10.06
C MET A 130 -22.34 3.40 9.18
N LEU A 131 -22.89 4.55 8.80
CA LEU A 131 -24.03 4.63 7.89
C LEU A 131 -23.71 3.98 6.54
N ALA A 132 -22.58 4.31 5.93
CA ALA A 132 -22.15 3.73 4.66
C ALA A 132 -22.00 2.21 4.76
N THR A 133 -21.44 1.70 5.86
CA THR A 133 -21.31 0.26 6.11
C THR A 133 -22.68 -0.40 6.30
N ALA A 134 -23.57 0.20 7.08
CA ALA A 134 -24.88 -0.36 7.39
C ALA A 134 -25.82 -0.40 6.17
N THR A 135 -25.66 0.56 5.27
CA THR A 135 -26.50 0.70 4.06
C THR A 135 -25.86 0.15 2.78
N ASP A 136 -24.63 -0.38 2.87
CA ASP A 136 -23.80 -0.79 1.71
C ASP A 136 -23.74 0.30 0.63
N SER A 137 -23.64 1.56 1.07
CA SER A 137 -23.64 2.72 0.19
C SER A 137 -22.25 3.28 -0.02
N ASP A 138 -22.05 3.93 -1.17
CA ASP A 138 -20.85 4.68 -1.46
C ASP A 138 -20.65 5.83 -0.45
N LEU A 139 -19.42 6.08 -0.02
CA LEU A 139 -19.07 7.12 0.96
C LEU A 139 -19.46 8.53 0.52
N ALA A 140 -19.37 8.83 -0.78
CA ALA A 140 -19.79 10.15 -1.27
C ALA A 140 -21.29 10.33 -1.10
N ARG A 141 -22.08 9.29 -1.38
CA ARG A 141 -23.53 9.30 -1.16
C ARG A 141 -23.88 9.40 0.32
N ALA A 142 -23.22 8.62 1.17
CA ALA A 142 -23.44 8.68 2.61
C ALA A 142 -23.12 10.09 3.16
N ALA A 143 -22.03 10.71 2.71
CA ALA A 143 -21.68 12.08 3.08
C ALA A 143 -22.73 13.10 2.64
N ILE A 144 -23.29 12.96 1.43
CA ILE A 144 -24.35 13.86 0.94
C ILE A 144 -25.61 13.68 1.77
N VAL A 145 -26.02 12.46 2.07
CA VAL A 145 -27.22 12.17 2.86
C VAL A 145 -27.06 12.71 4.27
N ALA A 146 -25.99 12.35 4.97
CA ALA A 146 -25.71 12.81 6.33
C ALA A 146 -25.53 14.33 6.38
N GLY A 147 -24.73 14.91 5.48
CA GLY A 147 -24.49 16.33 5.42
C GLY A 147 -25.75 17.14 5.09
N SER A 148 -26.61 16.63 4.21
CA SER A 148 -27.91 17.26 3.91
C SER A 148 -28.86 17.19 5.09
N ALA A 149 -28.86 16.10 5.84
CA ALA A 149 -29.67 15.97 7.05
C ALA A 149 -29.22 16.97 8.12
N VAL A 150 -27.92 17.02 8.43
CA VAL A 150 -27.36 17.98 9.39
C VAL A 150 -27.70 19.41 9.01
N ARG A 151 -27.48 19.81 7.75
CA ARG A 151 -27.77 21.17 7.27
C ARG A 151 -29.27 21.46 7.15
N GLY A 152 -30.07 20.50 6.70
CA GLY A 152 -31.50 20.65 6.45
C GLY A 152 -32.32 20.73 7.73
N PHE A 153 -31.94 19.99 8.75
CA PHE A 153 -32.62 19.98 10.04
C PHE A 153 -31.97 20.89 11.09
N GLY A 154 -30.84 21.55 10.78
CA GLY A 154 -30.10 22.39 11.71
C GLY A 154 -29.54 21.61 12.89
N LEU A 155 -29.18 20.33 12.67
CA LEU A 155 -28.60 19.48 13.70
C LEU A 155 -27.15 19.84 13.95
N ASP A 156 -26.66 19.51 15.14
CA ASP A 156 -25.24 19.54 15.43
C ASP A 156 -24.57 18.30 14.74
N ALA A 157 -23.39 18.48 14.19
CA ALA A 157 -22.68 17.39 13.51
C ALA A 157 -22.20 16.28 14.47
N SER A 158 -22.29 16.53 15.79
CA SER A 158 -21.98 15.57 16.87
C SER A 158 -23.19 14.72 17.29
N GLU A 159 -24.39 15.03 16.83
CA GLU A 159 -25.64 14.30 17.10
C GLU A 159 -25.92 13.27 15.99
#